data_7a8ee86fe09b768d56e090155d523e5a
#
_entry.id   7a8ee86fe09b768d56e090155d523e5a
#
_cell.length_a   1.000
_cell.length_b   1.000
_cell.length_c   1.000
_cell.angle_alpha   90.00
_cell.angle_beta   90.00
_cell.angle_gamma   90.00
#
_symmetry.space_group_name_H-M   'P 1'
#
loop_
_entity.id
_entity.type
_entity.pdbx_description
1 polymer ?
#
loop_
_entity_poly.entity_id
_entity_poly.type
_entity_poly.pdbx_seq_one_letter_code
_entity_poly.pdbx_strand_id
1 'polypeptide(L)'
;PPVSGSITNPFVEPVCTFCAGNRAVELRTHIGQAVVSPVTGQITFVGRVVNQTFVTLTPDPIGGVFGQILITVGGVGALASFHAGSRVSAGGVLGTAQSTISLSVRRKTPGSPAVYLDPTPYLAYWRTRARLVPSDGSSARLTPQILVCRASLAPARWGYEGFSR
;
A
#
# COMPACT_ATOMS: atom_id res chain seq x y z
N PRO A 1 5.19 -1.85 -1.23
CA PRO A 1 4.83 -0.46 -1.52
C PRO A 1 4.96 -0.17 -3.03
N PRO A 2 4.21 0.80 -3.57
CA PRO A 2 4.28 1.17 -4.98
C PRO A 2 5.59 1.86 -5.35
N VAL A 3 6.26 2.46 -4.36
CA VAL A 3 7.55 3.13 -4.49
C VAL A 3 8.39 2.92 -3.23
N SER A 4 9.70 3.03 -3.36
CA SER A 4 10.58 3.15 -2.20
C SER A 4 10.61 4.61 -1.78
N GLY A 5 10.10 4.92 -0.58
CA GLY A 5 10.05 6.29 -0.08
C GLY A 5 9.52 6.36 1.35
N SER A 6 9.73 7.48 2.01
CA SER A 6 9.18 7.73 3.35
C SER A 6 7.77 8.29 3.27
N ILE A 7 6.94 7.98 4.24
CA ILE A 7 5.63 8.64 4.38
C ILE A 7 5.85 10.09 4.76
N THR A 8 5.21 10.98 4.01
CA THR A 8 5.17 12.42 4.26
C THR A 8 3.84 12.85 4.87
N ASN A 9 2.77 12.14 4.54
CA ASN A 9 1.44 12.41 5.07
C ASN A 9 0.74 11.07 5.34
N PRO A 10 0.49 10.71 6.62
CA PRO A 10 -0.14 9.45 6.97
C PRO A 10 -1.63 9.44 6.67
N PHE A 11 -2.20 8.24 6.63
CA PHE A 11 -3.65 8.06 6.62
C PHE A 11 -4.25 8.61 7.92
N VAL A 12 -5.35 9.36 7.79
CA VAL A 12 -6.15 9.85 8.90
C VAL A 12 -7.61 9.59 8.60
N GLU A 13 -8.20 8.64 9.31
CA GLU A 13 -9.60 8.27 9.08
C GLU A 13 -10.54 9.46 9.36
N PRO A 14 -11.36 9.86 8.38
CA PRO A 14 -12.36 10.91 8.61
C PRO A 14 -13.45 10.41 9.55
N VAL A 15 -13.88 11.24 10.50
CA VAL A 15 -14.96 10.92 11.44
C VAL A 15 -16.34 10.85 10.77
N CYS A 16 -16.46 11.34 9.53
CA CYS A 16 -17.65 11.20 8.69
C CYS A 16 -17.28 11.26 7.21
N THR A 17 -18.23 10.92 6.31
CA THR A 17 -18.01 10.87 4.85
C THR A 17 -17.46 12.17 4.27
N PHE A 18 -17.90 13.32 4.78
CA PHE A 18 -17.50 14.66 4.31
C PHE A 18 -16.59 15.41 5.29
N CYS A 19 -16.19 14.75 6.38
CA CYS A 19 -15.31 15.35 7.36
C CYS A 19 -13.86 15.41 6.86
N ALA A 20 -13.09 16.29 7.49
CA ALA A 20 -11.65 16.39 7.27
C ALA A 20 -10.95 15.07 7.65
N GLY A 21 -9.91 14.76 6.94
CA GLY A 21 -9.08 13.57 7.12
C GLY A 21 -8.19 13.35 5.90
N ASN A 22 -7.33 12.36 5.94
CA ASN A 22 -6.50 11.94 4.82
C ASN A 22 -6.83 10.50 4.43
N ARG A 23 -7.47 10.30 3.29
CA ARG A 23 -7.93 8.99 2.80
C ARG A 23 -6.86 8.20 2.03
N ALA A 24 -5.65 8.71 2.04
CA ALA A 24 -4.49 8.11 1.40
C ALA A 24 -3.26 8.23 2.29
N VAL A 25 -2.25 7.43 2.01
CA VAL A 25 -0.88 7.66 2.49
C VAL A 25 -0.10 8.33 1.39
N GLU A 26 0.62 9.40 1.69
CA GLU A 26 1.50 10.05 0.73
C GLU A 26 2.95 9.65 0.97
N LEU A 27 3.60 9.25 -0.11
CA LEU A 27 4.98 8.77 -0.12
C LEU A 27 5.85 9.77 -0.88
N ARG A 28 6.93 10.18 -0.25
CA ARG A 28 7.95 11.01 -0.91
C ARG A 28 8.67 10.20 -1.96
N THR A 29 8.80 10.75 -3.14
CA THR A 29 9.46 10.13 -4.28
C THR A 29 10.36 11.11 -5.00
N HIS A 30 11.15 10.61 -5.94
CA HIS A 30 11.86 11.42 -6.91
C HIS A 30 11.10 11.42 -8.24
N ILE A 31 11.10 12.56 -8.94
CA ILE A 31 10.51 12.66 -10.28
C ILE A 31 11.20 11.64 -11.19
N GLY A 32 10.39 10.88 -11.93
CA GLY A 32 10.88 9.81 -12.80
C GLY A 32 11.15 8.48 -12.13
N GLN A 33 11.02 8.38 -10.80
CA GLN A 33 11.14 7.10 -10.08
C GLN A 33 10.06 6.12 -10.57
N ALA A 34 10.45 4.87 -10.81
CA ALA A 34 9.50 3.83 -11.21
C ALA A 34 8.45 3.60 -10.13
N VAL A 35 7.19 3.60 -10.54
CA VAL A 35 6.02 3.27 -9.73
C VAL A 35 5.55 1.89 -10.12
N VAL A 36 5.49 0.98 -9.16
CA VAL A 36 5.10 -0.41 -9.39
C VAL A 36 3.74 -0.73 -8.81
N SER A 37 3.08 -1.72 -9.39
CA SER A 37 1.82 -2.22 -8.85
C SER A 37 2.04 -2.88 -7.50
N PRO A 38 1.29 -2.48 -6.45
CA PRO A 38 1.37 -3.11 -5.15
C PRO A 38 0.77 -4.53 -5.12
N VAL A 39 -0.04 -4.88 -6.11
CA VAL A 39 -0.79 -6.15 -6.17
C VAL A 39 -0.85 -6.68 -7.60
N THR A 40 -1.09 -7.97 -7.73
CA THR A 40 -1.55 -8.56 -8.99
C THR A 40 -3.05 -8.35 -9.11
N GLY A 41 -3.51 -7.91 -10.29
CA GLY A 41 -4.92 -7.63 -10.50
C GLY A 41 -5.22 -6.94 -11.82
N GLN A 42 -6.41 -6.37 -11.89
CA GLN A 42 -6.91 -5.67 -13.07
C GLN A 42 -6.96 -4.16 -12.81
N ILE A 43 -6.53 -3.38 -13.78
CA ILE A 43 -6.70 -1.94 -13.80
C ILE A 43 -8.15 -1.63 -14.13
N THR A 44 -8.82 -0.87 -13.26
CA THR A 44 -10.21 -0.46 -13.44
C THR A 44 -10.36 0.99 -13.85
N PHE A 45 -9.31 1.77 -13.63
CA PHE A 45 -9.30 3.18 -14.03
C PHE A 45 -7.85 3.65 -14.25
N VAL A 46 -7.64 4.37 -15.34
CA VAL A 46 -6.46 5.20 -15.59
C VAL A 46 -6.96 6.53 -16.09
N GLY A 47 -6.61 7.60 -15.41
CA GLY A 47 -7.06 8.92 -15.85
C GLY A 47 -6.52 10.04 -15.00
N ARG A 48 -6.62 11.25 -15.56
CA ARG A 48 -6.26 12.48 -14.89
C ARG A 48 -7.47 13.03 -14.13
N VAL A 49 -7.27 13.32 -12.86
CA VAL A 49 -8.26 14.01 -12.02
C VAL A 49 -7.61 15.30 -11.54
N VAL A 50 -8.20 16.43 -11.94
CA VAL A 50 -7.64 17.78 -11.75
C VAL A 50 -6.24 17.87 -12.38
N ASN A 51 -5.18 17.80 -11.58
CA ASN A 51 -3.79 17.97 -12.02
C ASN A 51 -2.92 16.72 -11.83
N GLN A 52 -3.49 15.64 -11.31
CA GLN A 52 -2.79 14.37 -11.05
C GLN A 52 -3.40 13.22 -11.83
N THR A 53 -2.56 12.30 -12.26
CA THR A 53 -3.01 11.03 -12.86
C THR A 53 -3.12 9.96 -11.79
N PHE A 54 -4.19 9.19 -11.88
CA PHE A 54 -4.51 8.10 -10.98
C PHE A 54 -4.63 6.79 -11.73
N VAL A 55 -4.16 5.73 -11.11
CA VAL A 55 -4.35 4.35 -11.56
C VAL A 55 -5.08 3.61 -10.43
N THR A 56 -6.26 3.06 -10.74
CA THR A 56 -7.01 2.24 -9.79
C THR A 56 -6.97 0.78 -10.22
N LEU A 57 -6.69 -0.09 -9.27
CA LEU A 57 -6.53 -1.54 -9.42
C LEU A 57 -7.56 -2.26 -8.56
N THR A 58 -8.12 -3.32 -9.12
CA THR A 58 -8.84 -4.34 -8.35
C THR A 58 -7.90 -5.54 -8.22
N PRO A 59 -7.48 -5.93 -7.01
CA PRO A 59 -6.67 -7.14 -6.79
C PRO A 59 -7.39 -8.37 -7.31
N ASP A 60 -6.64 -9.40 -7.67
CA ASP A 60 -7.20 -10.73 -7.84
C ASP A 60 -7.85 -11.18 -6.52
N PRO A 61 -8.90 -12.02 -6.59
CA PRO A 61 -9.63 -12.42 -5.39
C PRO A 61 -8.70 -12.99 -4.32
N ILE A 62 -8.74 -12.41 -3.13
CA ILE A 62 -8.07 -12.92 -1.93
C ILE A 62 -9.13 -13.63 -1.11
N GLY A 63 -8.91 -14.90 -0.82
CA GLY A 63 -9.88 -15.70 -0.04
C GLY A 63 -10.22 -15.05 1.29
N GLY A 64 -11.50 -15.05 1.65
CA GLY A 64 -12.01 -14.53 2.93
C GLY A 64 -12.23 -13.01 2.99
N VAL A 65 -12.00 -12.26 1.91
CA VAL A 65 -12.31 -10.83 1.86
C VAL A 65 -13.70 -10.61 1.26
N PHE A 66 -14.63 -10.11 2.08
CA PHE A 66 -15.94 -9.70 1.61
C PHE A 66 -15.89 -8.29 1.01
N GLY A 67 -16.45 -8.14 -0.20
CA GLY A 67 -16.49 -6.89 -0.93
C GLY A 67 -15.33 -6.72 -1.91
N GLN A 68 -15.46 -5.71 -2.76
CA GLN A 68 -14.45 -5.36 -3.76
C GLN A 68 -13.40 -4.43 -3.13
N ILE A 69 -12.14 -4.82 -3.18
CA ILE A 69 -11.03 -3.94 -2.83
C ILE A 69 -10.62 -3.14 -4.06
N LEU A 70 -10.43 -1.84 -3.86
CA LEU A 70 -9.92 -0.92 -4.87
C LEU A 70 -8.67 -0.24 -4.30
N ILE A 71 -7.57 -0.36 -5.02
CA ILE A 71 -6.30 0.27 -4.67
C ILE A 71 -6.02 1.35 -5.68
N THR A 72 -5.88 2.58 -5.22
CA THR A 72 -5.64 3.73 -6.11
C THR A 72 -4.27 4.31 -5.81
N VAL A 73 -3.45 4.43 -6.86
CA VAL A 73 -2.15 5.08 -6.83
C VAL A 73 -2.25 6.39 -7.60
N GLY A 74 -2.01 7.50 -6.94
CA GLY A 74 -2.04 8.84 -7.53
C GLY A 74 -0.65 9.46 -7.69
N GLY A 75 -0.52 10.42 -8.59
CA GLY A 75 0.76 11.07 -8.91
C GLY A 75 1.63 10.28 -9.89
N VAL A 76 1.05 9.34 -10.63
CA VAL A 76 1.74 8.45 -11.57
C VAL A 76 1.63 8.99 -12.99
N GLY A 77 2.74 9.21 -13.68
CA GLY A 77 2.77 9.28 -15.14
C GLY A 77 2.59 7.87 -15.70
N ALA A 78 1.34 7.43 -15.87
CA ALA A 78 1.02 6.08 -16.29
C ALA A 78 1.55 5.78 -17.69
N LEU A 79 1.96 4.53 -17.93
CA LEU A 79 2.34 4.07 -19.26
C LEU A 79 1.13 4.13 -20.20
N ALA A 80 1.35 4.60 -21.42
CA ALA A 80 0.28 4.75 -22.43
C ALA A 80 -0.40 3.43 -22.82
N SER A 81 0.26 2.30 -22.56
CA SER A 81 -0.29 0.97 -22.78
C SER A 81 -1.38 0.55 -21.80
N PHE A 82 -1.48 1.24 -20.65
CA PHE A 82 -2.47 0.87 -19.64
C PHE A 82 -3.81 1.58 -19.87
N HIS A 83 -4.86 0.81 -19.80
CA HIS A 83 -6.27 1.23 -19.86
C HIS A 83 -7.11 0.39 -18.92
N ALA A 84 -8.34 0.79 -18.70
CA ALA A 84 -9.29 -0.04 -17.93
C ALA A 84 -9.43 -1.42 -18.59
N GLY A 85 -9.33 -2.48 -17.81
CA GLY A 85 -9.30 -3.86 -18.29
C GLY A 85 -7.89 -4.47 -18.38
N SER A 86 -6.83 -3.66 -18.46
CA SER A 86 -5.45 -4.18 -18.49
C SER A 86 -5.12 -4.95 -17.20
N ARG A 87 -4.38 -6.04 -17.34
CA ARG A 87 -3.84 -6.79 -16.18
C ARG A 87 -2.43 -6.37 -15.87
N VAL A 88 -2.09 -6.41 -14.60
CA VAL A 88 -0.75 -6.13 -14.09
C VAL A 88 -0.41 -7.08 -12.97
N SER A 89 0.83 -7.53 -12.92
CA SER A 89 1.37 -8.33 -11.81
C SER A 89 1.90 -7.43 -10.69
N ALA A 90 1.90 -7.92 -9.47
CA ALA A 90 2.58 -7.26 -8.36
C ALA A 90 4.04 -6.99 -8.72
N GLY A 91 4.52 -5.76 -8.48
CA GLY A 91 5.86 -5.32 -8.89
C GLY A 91 5.97 -4.88 -10.36
N GLY A 92 4.95 -5.10 -11.19
CA GLY A 92 4.93 -4.60 -12.58
C GLY A 92 4.90 -3.07 -12.61
N VAL A 93 5.65 -2.45 -13.53
CA VAL A 93 5.77 -1.00 -13.63
C VAL A 93 4.48 -0.40 -14.16
N LEU A 94 3.87 0.52 -13.40
CA LEU A 94 2.68 1.29 -13.78
C LEU A 94 3.05 2.57 -14.54
N GLY A 95 4.22 3.11 -14.25
CA GLY A 95 4.68 4.37 -14.80
C GLY A 95 5.79 4.99 -13.98
N THR A 96 5.88 6.32 -14.02
CA THR A 96 6.88 7.08 -13.26
C THR A 96 6.22 8.06 -12.29
N ALA A 97 6.88 8.32 -11.18
CA ALA A 97 6.42 9.29 -10.20
C ALA A 97 6.57 10.72 -10.71
N GLN A 98 5.56 11.55 -10.48
CA GLN A 98 5.61 12.97 -10.81
C GLN A 98 6.30 13.80 -9.72
N SER A 99 5.93 13.58 -8.45
CA SER A 99 6.57 14.22 -7.27
C SER A 99 6.30 13.42 -5.99
N THR A 100 5.05 13.34 -5.60
CA THR A 100 4.56 12.58 -4.45
C THR A 100 3.60 11.53 -4.97
N ILE A 101 3.70 10.32 -4.45
CA ILE A 101 2.77 9.24 -4.75
C ILE A 101 1.78 9.13 -3.61
N SER A 102 0.49 9.17 -3.92
CA SER A 102 -0.59 8.85 -2.98
C SER A 102 -1.05 7.42 -3.17
N LEU A 103 -1.26 6.70 -2.06
CA LEU A 103 -1.82 5.35 -2.05
C LEU A 103 -3.05 5.32 -1.18
N SER A 104 -4.20 5.01 -1.76
CA SER A 104 -5.43 4.78 -1.03
C SER A 104 -5.97 3.39 -1.28
N VAL A 105 -6.56 2.82 -0.24
CA VAL A 105 -7.24 1.52 -0.29
C VAL A 105 -8.68 1.73 0.17
N ARG A 106 -9.63 1.23 -0.58
CA ARG A 106 -11.04 1.28 -0.21
C ARG A 106 -11.72 -0.05 -0.46
N ARG A 107 -12.61 -0.39 0.44
CA ARG A 107 -13.49 -1.54 0.31
C ARG A 107 -14.87 -1.08 -0.08
N LYS A 108 -15.41 -1.65 -1.15
CA LYS A 108 -16.77 -1.42 -1.61
C LYS A 108 -17.59 -2.68 -1.38
N THR A 109 -18.63 -2.55 -0.57
CA THR A 109 -19.61 -3.61 -0.33
C THR A 109 -20.92 -3.22 -1.03
N PRO A 110 -21.60 -4.14 -1.72
CA PRO A 110 -22.92 -3.85 -2.31
C PRO A 110 -23.87 -3.28 -1.27
N GLY A 111 -24.58 -2.21 -1.63
CA GLY A 111 -25.56 -1.56 -0.75
C GLY A 111 -24.99 -0.68 0.37
N SER A 112 -23.67 -0.54 0.45
CA SER A 112 -23.02 0.28 1.49
C SER A 112 -22.07 1.31 0.88
N PRO A 113 -21.85 2.47 1.54
CA PRO A 113 -20.81 3.41 1.14
C PRO A 113 -19.43 2.74 1.14
N ALA A 114 -18.54 3.20 0.26
CA ALA A 114 -17.16 2.72 0.25
C ALA A 114 -16.43 3.16 1.53
N VAL A 115 -15.72 2.22 2.16
CA VAL A 115 -14.92 2.45 3.37
C VAL A 115 -13.45 2.55 2.97
N TYR A 116 -12.76 3.60 3.40
CA TYR A 116 -11.32 3.74 3.24
C TYR A 116 -10.60 2.96 4.34
N LEU A 117 -9.54 2.27 3.94
CA LEU A 117 -8.72 1.44 4.81
C LEU A 117 -7.32 2.02 4.89
N ASP A 118 -6.71 2.00 6.08
CA ASP A 118 -5.33 2.42 6.24
C ASP A 118 -4.39 1.43 5.52
N PRO A 119 -3.65 1.87 4.49
CA PRO A 119 -2.69 1.02 3.82
C PRO A 119 -1.38 0.83 4.58
N THR A 120 -1.12 1.64 5.61
CA THR A 120 0.13 1.68 6.37
C THR A 120 0.60 0.32 6.89
N PRO A 121 -0.27 -0.53 7.47
CA PRO A 121 0.15 -1.85 7.97
C PRO A 121 0.68 -2.80 6.89
N TYR A 122 0.31 -2.56 5.63
CA TYR A 122 0.69 -3.39 4.48
C TYR A 122 1.89 -2.84 3.71
N LEU A 123 2.32 -1.64 4.06
CA LEU A 123 3.54 -1.07 3.53
C LEU A 123 4.71 -1.63 4.34
N ALA A 124 5.66 -2.30 3.68
CA ALA A 124 6.89 -2.72 4.36
C ALA A 124 7.70 -1.48 4.72
N TYR A 125 7.76 -1.16 6.01
CA TYR A 125 8.65 -0.11 6.53
C TYR A 125 9.89 -0.72 7.13
N TRP A 126 11.02 -0.12 6.82
CA TRP A 126 12.17 -0.19 7.68
C TRP A 126 11.85 0.63 8.94
N ARG A 127 11.30 0.01 9.95
CA ARG A 127 11.26 0.64 11.28
C ARG A 127 12.69 0.67 11.76
N THR A 128 13.24 1.86 11.90
CA THR A 128 14.44 2.06 12.72
C THR A 128 14.05 1.57 14.12
N ARG A 129 14.56 0.42 14.53
CA ARG A 129 14.34 -0.07 15.88
C ARG A 129 14.98 0.95 16.81
N ALA A 130 14.19 1.57 17.68
CA ALA A 130 14.73 2.36 18.77
C ALA A 130 15.65 1.46 19.58
N ARG A 131 16.91 1.83 19.70
CA ARG A 131 17.88 1.12 20.51
C ARG A 131 17.91 1.81 21.85
N LEU A 132 17.60 1.07 22.91
CA LEU A 132 17.85 1.54 24.25
C LEU A 132 19.37 1.57 24.45
N VAL A 133 19.91 2.76 24.63
CA VAL A 133 21.31 2.95 25.02
C VAL A 133 21.34 2.88 26.55
N PRO A 134 22.13 1.99 27.16
CA PRO A 134 22.28 1.98 28.60
C PRO A 134 22.75 3.33 29.09
N SER A 135 22.18 3.84 30.20
CA SER A 135 22.53 5.12 30.78
C SER A 135 23.88 5.10 31.52
N ASP A 136 24.54 3.93 31.55
CA ASP A 136 25.85 3.72 32.20
C ASP A 136 27.06 4.11 31.34
N GLY A 137 26.81 4.66 30.13
CA GLY A 137 27.89 5.05 29.21
C GLY A 137 28.53 3.87 28.45
N SER A 138 28.05 2.64 28.62
CA SER A 138 28.56 1.50 27.87
C SER A 138 28.16 1.61 26.40
N SER A 139 29.14 1.58 25.49
CA SER A 139 28.88 1.50 24.05
C SER A 139 28.39 0.09 23.71
N ALA A 140 27.18 0.02 23.19
CA ALA A 140 26.68 -1.26 22.68
C ALA A 140 27.55 -1.72 21.51
N ARG A 141 28.17 -2.90 21.64
CA ARG A 141 28.92 -3.53 20.56
C ARG A 141 28.01 -3.70 19.33
N LEU A 142 28.42 -3.08 18.23
CA LEU A 142 27.82 -3.34 16.91
C LEU A 142 28.25 -4.73 16.47
N THR A 143 27.46 -5.73 16.75
CA THR A 143 27.55 -7.00 16.04
C THR A 143 26.81 -6.80 14.74
N PRO A 144 27.44 -6.89 13.56
CA PRO A 144 26.74 -6.87 12.29
C PRO A 144 25.88 -8.14 12.20
N GLN A 145 24.61 -8.03 12.56
CA GLN A 145 23.67 -9.09 12.23
C GLN A 145 23.31 -8.93 10.76
N ILE A 146 23.88 -9.77 9.93
CA ILE A 146 23.42 -9.98 8.57
C ILE A 146 22.04 -10.64 8.71
N LEU A 147 20.98 -9.85 8.61
CA LEU A 147 19.61 -10.34 8.50
C LEU A 147 19.46 -10.94 7.11
N VAL A 148 19.70 -12.25 7.00
CA VAL A 148 19.27 -13.02 5.84
C VAL A 148 17.75 -13.14 5.96
N CYS A 149 17.02 -12.33 5.19
CA CYS A 149 15.59 -12.53 5.01
C CYS A 149 15.39 -13.83 4.23
N ARG A 150 15.23 -14.95 4.92
CA ARG A 150 14.59 -16.12 4.34
C ARG A 150 13.13 -15.76 4.14
N ALA A 151 12.72 -15.59 2.90
CA ALA A 151 11.31 -15.59 2.52
C ALA A 151 10.74 -16.97 2.82
N SER A 152 10.20 -17.16 4.02
CA SER A 152 9.42 -18.36 4.36
C SER A 152 8.03 -18.14 3.80
N LEU A 153 7.76 -18.70 2.63
CA LEU A 153 6.42 -18.91 2.11
C LEU A 153 5.79 -20.07 2.90
N ALA A 154 5.38 -19.80 4.12
CA ALA A 154 4.48 -20.68 4.84
C ALA A 154 3.07 -20.09 4.74
N PRO A 155 2.08 -20.81 4.18
CA PRO A 155 0.70 -20.38 4.20
C PRO A 155 0.23 -20.35 5.66
N ALA A 156 -0.29 -19.22 6.10
CA ALA A 156 -0.96 -19.10 7.38
C ALA A 156 -2.16 -20.05 7.40
N ARG A 157 -2.06 -21.15 8.11
CA ARG A 157 -3.22 -21.98 8.45
C ARG A 157 -4.03 -21.23 9.51
N TRP A 158 -5.13 -20.67 9.07
CA TRP A 158 -6.19 -20.26 10.00
C TRP A 158 -6.96 -21.52 10.40
N GLY A 159 -6.69 -22.02 11.60
CA GLY A 159 -7.49 -23.07 12.22
C GLY A 159 -8.84 -22.50 12.63
N TYR A 160 -9.91 -22.99 12.01
CA TYR A 160 -11.27 -22.84 12.50
C TYR A 160 -11.46 -23.90 13.57
N GLU A 161 -11.38 -23.53 14.85
CA GLU A 161 -11.92 -24.38 15.93
C GLU A 161 -13.43 -24.17 16.00
N GLY A 162 -14.16 -25.27 15.69
CA GLY A 162 -15.59 -25.30 15.72
C GLY A 162 -16.12 -25.19 17.15
N PHE A 163 -17.08 -24.31 17.33
CA PHE A 163 -17.98 -24.36 18.48
C PHE A 163 -19.13 -25.34 18.17
N SER A 164 -19.09 -26.52 18.80
CA SER A 164 -20.24 -27.39 18.98
C SER A 164 -20.81 -27.16 20.38
N ARG A 165 -22.03 -26.74 20.42
CA ARG A 165 -23.18 -26.92 21.33
C ARG A 165 -23.92 -25.62 21.59
#